data_b06ed6da9a858ef0bad7bbbaa9d8c22e
#
_entry.id   b06ed6da9a858ef0bad7bbbaa9d8c22e
#
_cell.length_a   1.000
_cell.length_b   1.000
_cell.length_c   1.000
_cell.angle_alpha   90.00
_cell.angle_beta   90.00
_cell.angle_gamma   90.00
#
_symmetry.space_group_name_H-M   'P 1'
#
loop_
_entity.id
_entity.type
_entity.pdbx_description
1 polymer ?
#
loop_
_entity_poly.entity_id
_entity_poly.type
_entity_poly.pdbx_seq_one_letter_code
_entity_poly.pdbx_strand_id
1 'polypeptide(L)'
;MMTWAPDRSEDINAVKMAGVPAMAQTYARWVNDTGGIDGRELRVIVCDEGDTSIGAERCAREAVDKKVAAVVGSYSRHGQSFMPALEAGGVPYIGGYGASTEEFSSYLSYPVNGGQSALLAGHGRQLGGSCTRVSLVRPDSIGGDGMPPLLNNGLLAANRPASTDILAPLDATSYDEQAAQALERSGGGCVTAVLGARTETFFDSFRRLEPDGEQVRISSVLGSVSQPLINRTGGRNSPFEGAYVTGWYPDAKNARWQQMRDVIEKYAFGDNRIDPDDTTVQTTWIAYTALRAAVRAIGDENVTPGRVVATLNGGVEVDTGGLTPTLRWRFKDLVGTLSYPRIVNTKVTFQVVREGRLTAQRKGFVDVADALTDAPRS
;
A
#
# COMPACT_ATOMS: atom_id res chain seq x y z
N MET A 1 -12.71 17.29 5.60
CA MET A 1 -11.80 16.43 4.84
C MET A 1 -12.58 15.62 3.82
N MET A 2 -11.93 15.08 2.81
CA MET A 2 -12.54 14.13 1.89
C MET A 2 -11.74 12.83 1.84
N THR A 3 -12.45 11.71 1.69
CA THR A 3 -11.88 10.39 1.40
C THR A 3 -12.66 9.79 0.25
N TRP A 4 -11.97 9.18 -0.70
CA TRP A 4 -12.61 8.43 -1.77
C TRP A 4 -11.98 7.04 -1.95
N ALA A 5 -12.76 6.17 -2.49
CA ALA A 5 -12.36 4.85 -2.97
C ALA A 5 -13.45 4.33 -3.90
N PRO A 6 -13.17 3.32 -4.73
CA PRO A 6 -14.22 2.61 -5.44
C PRO A 6 -15.04 1.77 -4.45
N ASP A 7 -16.30 2.12 -4.27
CA ASP A 7 -17.23 1.42 -3.38
C ASP A 7 -18.34 0.71 -4.17
N ARG A 8 -18.93 1.39 -5.14
CA ARG A 8 -20.04 0.90 -5.94
C ARG A 8 -19.65 0.90 -7.42
N SER A 9 -19.47 -0.27 -7.98
CA SER A 9 -19.31 -0.44 -9.42
C SER A 9 -20.24 -1.56 -9.87
N GLU A 10 -20.90 -1.36 -11.01
CA GLU A 10 -21.67 -2.40 -11.70
C GLU A 10 -20.76 -3.39 -12.41
N ASP A 11 -19.51 -3.02 -12.67
CA ASP A 11 -18.51 -3.92 -13.23
C ASP A 11 -18.05 -4.94 -12.18
N ILE A 12 -18.28 -6.22 -12.48
CA ILE A 12 -17.88 -7.36 -11.63
C ILE A 12 -16.36 -7.43 -11.44
N ASN A 13 -15.58 -6.87 -12.36
CA ASN A 13 -14.13 -6.85 -12.32
C ASN A 13 -13.55 -5.60 -11.63
N ALA A 14 -14.39 -4.62 -11.29
CA ALA A 14 -13.94 -3.42 -10.62
C ALA A 14 -13.41 -3.72 -9.22
N VAL A 15 -12.36 -3.02 -8.85
CA VAL A 15 -11.83 -3.04 -7.49
C VAL A 15 -12.84 -2.37 -6.55
N LYS A 16 -13.17 -3.02 -5.44
CA LYS A 16 -14.06 -2.48 -4.41
C LYS A 16 -13.29 -2.32 -3.11
N MET A 17 -13.25 -1.10 -2.60
CA MET A 17 -12.49 -0.73 -1.40
C MET A 17 -13.39 0.00 -0.37
N ALA A 18 -14.58 -0.55 -0.13
CA ALA A 18 -15.59 0.02 0.76
C ALA A 18 -15.10 0.22 2.21
N GLY A 19 -14.11 -0.54 2.64
CA GLY A 19 -13.48 -0.39 3.96
C GLY A 19 -12.79 0.96 4.18
N VAL A 20 -12.26 1.57 3.10
CA VAL A 20 -11.56 2.86 3.15
C VAL A 20 -12.47 3.98 3.63
N PRO A 21 -13.60 4.31 2.96
CA PRO A 21 -14.51 5.34 3.44
C PRO A 21 -15.16 4.98 4.78
N ALA A 22 -15.45 3.69 5.02
CA ALA A 22 -16.02 3.24 6.28
C ALA A 22 -15.06 3.48 7.46
N MET A 23 -13.75 3.21 7.29
CA MET A 23 -12.73 3.49 8.29
C MET A 23 -12.56 4.99 8.54
N ALA A 24 -12.56 5.80 7.48
CA ALA A 24 -12.48 7.26 7.60
C ALA A 24 -13.63 7.84 8.44
N GLN A 25 -14.86 7.37 8.20
CA GLN A 25 -16.04 7.76 8.99
C GLN A 25 -15.95 7.26 10.43
N THR A 26 -15.46 6.04 10.65
CA THR A 26 -15.25 5.46 11.98
C THR A 26 -14.23 6.26 12.78
N TYR A 27 -13.12 6.65 12.14
CA TYR A 27 -12.10 7.52 12.75
C TYR A 27 -12.69 8.87 13.14
N ALA A 28 -13.52 9.48 12.29
CA ALA A 28 -14.17 10.75 12.59
C ALA A 28 -15.13 10.65 13.79
N ARG A 29 -15.94 9.59 13.86
CA ARG A 29 -16.83 9.36 15.01
C ARG A 29 -16.05 9.25 16.30
N TRP A 30 -14.98 8.44 16.30
CA TRP A 30 -14.11 8.33 17.48
C TRP A 30 -13.51 9.67 17.91
N VAL A 31 -12.92 10.41 16.99
CA VAL A 31 -12.28 11.70 17.27
C VAL A 31 -13.29 12.68 17.83
N ASN A 32 -14.49 12.76 17.25
CA ASN A 32 -15.54 13.70 17.66
C ASN A 32 -16.12 13.34 19.05
N ASP A 33 -16.32 12.05 19.34
CA ASP A 33 -16.75 11.55 20.65
C ASP A 33 -15.71 11.85 21.75
N THR A 34 -14.44 11.96 21.39
CA THR A 34 -13.33 12.26 22.31
C THR A 34 -12.94 13.74 22.36
N GLY A 35 -13.82 14.64 21.90
CA GLY A 35 -13.63 16.10 21.99
C GLY A 35 -13.07 16.75 20.72
N GLY A 36 -13.01 16.03 19.60
CA GLY A 36 -12.50 16.56 18.34
C GLY A 36 -10.98 16.63 18.26
N ILE A 37 -10.47 17.36 17.29
CA ILE A 37 -9.04 17.69 17.19
C ILE A 37 -8.87 19.10 17.77
N ASP A 38 -8.41 19.17 19.01
CA ASP A 38 -8.31 20.42 19.79
C ASP A 38 -9.64 21.23 19.77
N GLY A 39 -10.73 20.54 20.10
CA GLY A 39 -12.08 21.11 20.14
C GLY A 39 -12.77 21.25 18.77
N ARG A 40 -12.12 20.89 17.65
CA ARG A 40 -12.70 20.98 16.30
C ARG A 40 -13.29 19.66 15.86
N GLU A 41 -14.52 19.71 15.37
CA GLU A 41 -15.17 18.56 14.76
C GLU A 41 -14.47 18.13 13.48
N LEU A 42 -14.17 16.84 13.34
CA LEU A 42 -13.69 16.24 12.10
C LEU A 42 -14.87 15.81 11.22
N ARG A 43 -15.09 16.50 10.12
CA ARG A 43 -16.08 16.15 9.10
C ARG A 43 -15.43 15.47 7.92
N VAL A 44 -15.92 14.30 7.58
CA VAL A 44 -15.45 13.49 6.44
C VAL A 44 -16.54 13.43 5.38
N ILE A 45 -16.22 13.92 4.19
CA ILE A 45 -17.01 13.76 2.98
C ILE A 45 -16.48 12.52 2.27
N VAL A 46 -17.38 11.62 1.88
CA VAL A 46 -17.03 10.42 1.12
C VAL A 46 -17.44 10.62 -0.33
N CYS A 47 -16.54 10.28 -1.25
CA CYS A 47 -16.83 10.24 -2.68
C CYS A 47 -16.53 8.83 -3.21
N ASP A 48 -17.43 8.29 -4.02
CA ASP A 48 -17.24 7.02 -4.73
C ASP A 48 -16.68 7.31 -6.13
N GLU A 49 -15.47 6.85 -6.42
CA GLU A 49 -14.86 7.04 -7.75
C GLU A 49 -15.25 5.97 -8.77
N GLY A 50 -15.88 4.87 -8.31
CA GLY A 50 -16.36 3.79 -9.16
C GLY A 50 -15.27 3.06 -9.95
N ASP A 51 -14.00 3.13 -9.52
CA ASP A 51 -12.81 2.59 -10.21
C ASP A 51 -12.66 3.11 -11.65
N THR A 52 -12.96 4.40 -11.86
CA THR A 52 -12.87 5.05 -13.18
C THR A 52 -12.08 6.35 -13.13
N SER A 53 -11.38 6.67 -14.23
CA SER A 53 -10.66 7.95 -14.39
C SER A 53 -11.59 9.16 -14.25
N ILE A 54 -12.78 9.08 -14.81
CA ILE A 54 -13.80 10.15 -14.74
C ILE A 54 -14.30 10.29 -13.28
N GLY A 55 -14.54 9.19 -12.60
CA GLY A 55 -14.96 9.20 -11.20
C GLY A 55 -13.89 9.79 -10.27
N ALA A 56 -12.64 9.43 -10.48
CA ALA A 56 -11.51 9.96 -9.73
C ALA A 56 -11.33 11.47 -9.93
N GLU A 57 -11.39 11.95 -11.18
CA GLU A 57 -11.37 13.39 -11.50
C GLU A 57 -12.54 14.12 -10.86
N ARG A 58 -13.75 13.56 -10.95
CA ARG A 58 -14.96 14.15 -10.33
C ARG A 58 -14.79 14.31 -8.82
N CYS A 59 -14.29 13.26 -8.11
CA CYS A 59 -14.06 13.33 -6.66
C CYS A 59 -13.02 14.41 -6.30
N ALA A 60 -11.96 14.56 -7.09
CA ALA A 60 -10.94 15.58 -6.87
C ALA A 60 -11.51 17.00 -7.08
N ARG A 61 -12.29 17.23 -8.15
CA ARG A 61 -12.97 18.51 -8.39
C ARG A 61 -13.96 18.83 -7.25
N GLU A 62 -14.74 17.85 -6.81
CA GLU A 62 -15.64 18.01 -5.67
C GLU A 62 -14.90 18.40 -4.38
N ALA A 63 -13.70 17.84 -4.15
CA ALA A 63 -12.86 18.21 -3.00
C ALA A 63 -12.46 19.71 -3.07
N VAL A 64 -12.09 20.18 -4.24
CA VAL A 64 -11.75 21.59 -4.47
C VAL A 64 -12.97 22.50 -4.29
N ASP A 65 -14.10 22.16 -4.92
CA ASP A 65 -15.33 22.97 -4.86
C ASP A 65 -15.87 23.09 -3.44
N LYS A 66 -15.80 21.99 -2.66
CA LYS A 66 -16.20 21.97 -1.25
C LYS A 66 -15.15 22.56 -0.32
N LYS A 67 -14.02 23.04 -0.85
CA LYS A 67 -12.94 23.68 -0.08
C LYS A 67 -12.48 22.81 1.08
N VAL A 68 -12.30 21.48 0.86
CA VAL A 68 -11.82 20.61 1.91
C VAL A 68 -10.37 20.97 2.26
N ALA A 69 -10.00 20.85 3.53
CA ALA A 69 -8.65 21.20 3.96
C ALA A 69 -7.60 20.15 3.51
N ALA A 70 -8.03 18.91 3.26
CA ALA A 70 -7.20 17.83 2.70
C ALA A 70 -8.06 16.70 2.16
N VAL A 71 -7.49 15.93 1.23
CA VAL A 71 -7.93 14.58 0.89
C VAL A 71 -7.07 13.61 1.70
N VAL A 72 -7.68 12.61 2.35
CA VAL A 72 -6.99 11.79 3.35
C VAL A 72 -7.35 10.31 3.20
N GLY A 73 -6.35 9.44 3.23
CA GLY A 73 -6.53 7.99 3.33
C GLY A 73 -7.33 7.36 2.19
N SER A 74 -7.22 7.94 0.99
CA SER A 74 -7.99 7.49 -0.18
C SER A 74 -7.29 6.34 -0.91
N TYR A 75 -8.07 5.59 -1.68
CA TYR A 75 -7.57 4.62 -2.64
C TYR A 75 -8.00 5.04 -4.05
N SER A 76 -7.06 5.06 -4.99
CA SER A 76 -7.33 5.22 -6.42
C SER A 76 -6.16 4.74 -7.26
N ARG A 77 -6.45 4.09 -8.40
CA ARG A 77 -5.46 3.72 -9.42
C ARG A 77 -5.31 4.82 -10.50
N HIS A 78 -6.10 5.88 -10.40
CA HIS A 78 -6.26 6.89 -11.43
C HIS A 78 -5.56 8.22 -11.08
N GLY A 79 -4.31 8.15 -10.56
CA GLY A 79 -3.54 9.31 -10.13
C GLY A 79 -3.45 10.42 -11.15
N GLN A 80 -3.23 10.06 -12.43
CA GLN A 80 -3.16 11.00 -13.53
C GLN A 80 -4.46 11.80 -13.73
N SER A 81 -5.59 11.28 -13.29
CA SER A 81 -6.89 11.93 -13.44
C SER A 81 -7.24 12.84 -12.25
N PHE A 82 -6.90 12.43 -11.02
CA PHE A 82 -7.29 13.19 -9.84
C PHE A 82 -6.23 14.21 -9.38
N MET A 83 -4.95 13.90 -9.51
CA MET A 83 -3.90 14.73 -8.93
C MET A 83 -3.82 16.13 -9.56
N PRO A 84 -3.94 16.31 -10.88
CA PRO A 84 -3.91 17.65 -11.48
C PRO A 84 -5.00 18.60 -10.94
N ALA A 85 -6.19 18.08 -10.65
CA ALA A 85 -7.27 18.90 -10.09
C ALA A 85 -6.96 19.32 -8.65
N LEU A 86 -6.38 18.46 -7.84
CA LEU A 86 -5.93 18.78 -6.48
C LEU A 86 -4.78 19.79 -6.49
N GLU A 87 -3.82 19.64 -7.40
CA GLU A 87 -2.70 20.59 -7.57
C GLU A 87 -3.20 21.98 -7.96
N ALA A 88 -4.12 22.06 -8.92
CA ALA A 88 -4.72 23.32 -9.33
C ALA A 88 -5.51 23.99 -8.20
N GLY A 89 -6.17 23.20 -7.35
CA GLY A 89 -6.92 23.68 -6.19
C GLY A 89 -6.08 23.90 -4.93
N GLY A 90 -4.80 23.54 -4.94
CA GLY A 90 -3.92 23.60 -3.77
C GLY A 90 -4.33 22.69 -2.62
N VAL A 91 -5.05 21.59 -2.89
CA VAL A 91 -5.57 20.66 -1.87
C VAL A 91 -4.57 19.52 -1.62
N PRO A 92 -4.01 19.36 -0.41
CA PRO A 92 -3.06 18.28 -0.12
C PRO A 92 -3.73 16.92 -0.09
N TYR A 93 -2.98 15.91 -0.55
CA TYR A 93 -3.34 14.49 -0.54
C TYR A 93 -2.49 13.75 0.48
N ILE A 94 -3.09 13.32 1.60
CA ILE A 94 -2.38 12.75 2.75
C ILE A 94 -2.64 11.25 2.84
N GLY A 95 -1.57 10.45 2.78
CA GLY A 95 -1.64 9.03 3.09
C GLY A 95 -2.56 8.25 2.17
N GLY A 96 -2.50 8.49 0.86
CA GLY A 96 -3.10 7.60 -0.10
C GLY A 96 -2.51 6.19 0.00
N TYR A 97 -3.23 5.21 -0.52
CA TYR A 97 -2.80 3.81 -0.43
C TYR A 97 -1.46 3.54 -1.14
N GLY A 98 -1.15 4.32 -2.18
CA GLY A 98 0.06 4.13 -2.97
C GLY A 98 -0.16 3.25 -4.20
N ALA A 99 -1.35 3.33 -4.78
CA ALA A 99 -1.73 2.57 -5.98
C ALA A 99 -1.36 3.28 -7.29
N SER A 100 -0.97 4.55 -7.23
CA SER A 100 -0.58 5.35 -8.40
C SER A 100 0.78 6.05 -8.21
N THR A 101 1.48 6.30 -9.32
CA THR A 101 2.80 6.97 -9.31
C THR A 101 2.69 8.43 -8.84
N GLU A 102 1.59 9.09 -9.16
CA GLU A 102 1.33 10.48 -8.82
C GLU A 102 1.30 10.72 -7.31
N GLU A 103 0.91 9.71 -6.54
CA GLU A 103 0.98 9.74 -5.07
C GLU A 103 2.41 9.90 -4.53
N PHE A 104 3.43 9.57 -5.34
CA PHE A 104 4.85 9.66 -4.97
C PHE A 104 5.62 10.72 -5.76
N SER A 105 4.97 11.43 -6.68
CA SER A 105 5.60 12.47 -7.50
C SER A 105 5.03 13.88 -7.28
N SER A 106 3.75 14.02 -6.94
CA SER A 106 3.10 15.30 -6.70
C SER A 106 3.64 16.02 -5.46
N TYR A 107 3.91 17.31 -5.60
CA TYR A 107 4.39 18.16 -4.49
C TYR A 107 3.33 18.38 -3.39
N LEU A 108 2.06 18.10 -3.65
CA LEU A 108 0.97 18.15 -2.69
C LEU A 108 0.65 16.76 -2.07
N SER A 109 1.40 15.73 -2.43
CA SER A 109 1.24 14.40 -1.85
C SER A 109 2.14 14.20 -0.64
N TYR A 110 1.56 13.57 0.40
CA TYR A 110 2.19 13.27 1.69
C TYR A 110 2.02 11.77 1.99
N PRO A 111 2.78 10.89 1.31
CA PRO A 111 2.64 9.45 1.47
C PRO A 111 3.10 9.00 2.85
N VAL A 112 2.41 7.98 3.39
CA VAL A 112 2.74 7.38 4.70
C VAL A 112 3.52 6.07 4.58
N ASN A 113 3.59 5.53 3.38
CA ASN A 113 4.37 4.33 3.02
C ASN A 113 5.27 4.60 1.82
N GLY A 114 6.09 3.63 1.45
CA GLY A 114 7.02 3.76 0.33
C GLY A 114 6.48 3.24 -1.00
N GLY A 115 5.16 2.98 -1.09
CA GLY A 115 4.52 2.51 -2.29
C GLY A 115 5.03 1.14 -2.78
N GLN A 116 4.69 0.83 -4.02
CA GLN A 116 5.13 -0.38 -4.68
C GLN A 116 6.66 -0.45 -4.83
N SER A 117 7.32 0.70 -4.98
CA SER A 117 8.78 0.76 -5.12
C SER A 117 9.50 0.22 -3.89
N ALA A 118 9.11 0.64 -2.68
CA ALA A 118 9.68 0.10 -1.45
C ALA A 118 9.31 -1.36 -1.21
N LEU A 119 8.09 -1.79 -1.58
CA LEU A 119 7.70 -3.20 -1.48
C LEU A 119 8.58 -4.08 -2.36
N LEU A 120 8.78 -3.72 -3.62
CA LEU A 120 9.57 -4.52 -4.56
C LEU A 120 11.05 -4.54 -4.21
N ALA A 121 11.64 -3.40 -3.86
CA ALA A 121 13.03 -3.33 -3.39
C ALA A 121 13.22 -4.16 -2.10
N GLY A 122 12.28 -4.07 -1.17
CA GLY A 122 12.27 -4.87 0.05
C GLY A 122 12.08 -6.35 -0.23
N HIS A 123 11.23 -6.69 -1.19
CA HIS A 123 10.98 -8.07 -1.58
C HIS A 123 12.23 -8.73 -2.17
N GLY A 124 12.95 -8.01 -3.03
CA GLY A 124 14.25 -8.47 -3.51
C GLY A 124 15.23 -8.78 -2.36
N ARG A 125 15.28 -7.93 -1.31
CA ARG A 125 16.09 -8.20 -0.12
C ARG A 125 15.57 -9.40 0.70
N GLN A 126 14.27 -9.53 0.86
CA GLN A 126 13.68 -10.66 1.58
C GLN A 126 14.03 -11.98 0.89
N LEU A 127 13.87 -12.03 -0.43
CA LEU A 127 14.17 -13.21 -1.23
C LEU A 127 15.67 -13.49 -1.31
N GLY A 128 16.50 -12.46 -1.41
CA GLY A 128 17.94 -12.61 -1.46
C GLY A 128 18.54 -13.34 -0.25
N GLY A 129 17.90 -13.29 0.90
CA GLY A 129 18.29 -14.05 2.09
C GLY A 129 17.93 -15.53 2.06
N SER A 130 17.07 -15.96 1.14
CA SER A 130 16.48 -17.31 1.17
C SER A 130 16.49 -18.02 -0.19
N CYS A 131 16.67 -17.31 -1.30
CA CYS A 131 16.55 -17.83 -2.65
C CYS A 131 17.84 -17.63 -3.43
N THR A 132 18.25 -18.64 -4.18
CA THR A 132 19.41 -18.57 -5.07
C THR A 132 19.06 -17.93 -6.40
N ARG A 133 17.87 -18.18 -6.89
CA ARG A 133 17.28 -17.62 -8.11
C ARG A 133 15.85 -17.18 -7.85
N VAL A 134 15.40 -16.18 -8.60
CA VAL A 134 14.03 -15.65 -8.49
C VAL A 134 13.44 -15.50 -9.89
N SER A 135 12.25 -16.05 -10.10
CA SER A 135 11.40 -15.75 -11.25
C SER A 135 10.36 -14.72 -10.82
N LEU A 136 10.27 -13.59 -11.54
CA LEU A 136 9.27 -12.55 -11.33
C LEU A 136 8.18 -12.69 -12.40
N VAL A 137 6.95 -12.91 -11.99
CA VAL A 137 5.76 -12.87 -12.83
C VAL A 137 5.03 -11.56 -12.60
N ARG A 138 4.92 -10.76 -13.64
CA ARG A 138 4.38 -9.39 -13.55
C ARG A 138 3.38 -9.11 -14.68
N PRO A 139 2.52 -8.08 -14.54
CA PRO A 139 1.61 -7.70 -15.63
C PRO A 139 2.36 -7.30 -16.90
N ASP A 140 1.86 -7.73 -18.05
CA ASP A 140 2.28 -7.22 -19.35
C ASP A 140 1.65 -5.84 -19.56
N SER A 141 2.28 -4.82 -19.01
CA SER A 141 1.82 -3.43 -19.05
C SER A 141 2.97 -2.46 -18.75
N ILE A 142 2.80 -1.20 -19.17
CA ILE A 142 3.77 -0.11 -18.89
C ILE A 142 4.05 0.01 -17.37
N GLY A 143 3.01 -0.11 -16.53
CA GLY A 143 3.20 -0.11 -15.07
C GLY A 143 3.98 -1.32 -14.57
N GLY A 144 3.85 -2.47 -15.23
CA GLY A 144 4.60 -3.69 -14.94
C GLY A 144 6.08 -3.56 -15.29
N ASP A 145 6.44 -2.82 -16.36
CA ASP A 145 7.83 -2.66 -16.81
C ASP A 145 8.76 -2.02 -15.77
N GLY A 146 8.20 -1.24 -14.85
CA GLY A 146 8.94 -0.66 -13.73
C GLY A 146 9.24 -1.63 -12.58
N MET A 147 8.66 -2.83 -12.55
CA MET A 147 8.81 -3.76 -11.43
C MET A 147 10.16 -4.48 -11.38
N PRO A 148 10.71 -5.03 -12.50
CA PRO A 148 11.97 -5.76 -12.47
C PRO A 148 13.15 -4.95 -11.95
N PRO A 149 13.38 -3.68 -12.36
CA PRO A 149 14.48 -2.89 -11.81
C PRO A 149 14.42 -2.73 -10.28
N LEU A 150 13.21 -2.50 -9.73
CA LEU A 150 13.01 -2.32 -8.28
C LEU A 150 13.30 -3.61 -7.51
N LEU A 151 12.77 -4.76 -7.96
CA LEU A 151 13.06 -6.05 -7.36
C LEU A 151 14.55 -6.39 -7.44
N ASN A 152 15.15 -6.19 -8.61
CA ASN A 152 16.55 -6.49 -8.89
C ASN A 152 17.50 -5.64 -8.05
N ASN A 153 17.17 -4.37 -7.79
CA ASN A 153 17.95 -3.54 -6.87
C ASN A 153 18.00 -4.16 -5.46
N GLY A 154 16.88 -4.70 -4.98
CA GLY A 154 16.84 -5.42 -3.71
C GLY A 154 17.64 -6.72 -3.72
N LEU A 155 17.57 -7.51 -4.81
CA LEU A 155 18.37 -8.73 -4.99
C LEU A 155 19.86 -8.44 -5.05
N LEU A 156 20.26 -7.43 -5.83
CA LEU A 156 21.66 -7.00 -5.93
C LEU A 156 22.21 -6.53 -4.57
N ALA A 157 21.43 -5.80 -3.79
CA ALA A 157 21.80 -5.41 -2.43
C ALA A 157 22.00 -6.61 -1.48
N ALA A 158 21.45 -7.77 -1.82
CA ALA A 158 21.64 -9.05 -1.13
C ALA A 158 22.67 -9.96 -1.83
N ASN A 159 23.45 -9.45 -2.78
CA ASN A 159 24.42 -10.20 -3.59
C ASN A 159 23.81 -11.38 -4.36
N ARG A 160 22.62 -11.16 -4.94
CA ARG A 160 21.91 -12.15 -5.77
C ARG A 160 21.82 -11.69 -7.22
N PRO A 161 21.75 -12.63 -8.18
CA PRO A 161 21.52 -12.29 -9.58
C PRO A 161 20.15 -11.63 -9.76
N ALA A 162 20.01 -10.90 -10.86
CA ALA A 162 18.72 -10.35 -11.26
C ALA A 162 17.67 -11.45 -11.45
N SER A 163 16.42 -11.10 -11.22
CA SER A 163 15.29 -12.01 -11.44
C SER A 163 15.11 -12.32 -12.93
N THR A 164 14.56 -13.49 -13.22
CA THR A 164 14.01 -13.78 -14.55
C THR A 164 12.63 -13.13 -14.68
N ASP A 165 12.47 -12.27 -15.67
CA ASP A 165 11.22 -11.54 -15.93
C ASP A 165 10.27 -12.37 -16.80
N ILE A 166 9.00 -12.51 -16.37
CA ILE A 166 7.95 -13.26 -17.04
C ILE A 166 6.70 -12.39 -17.12
N LEU A 167 6.25 -12.14 -18.34
CA LEU A 167 5.08 -11.31 -18.63
C LEU A 167 3.79 -12.13 -18.51
N ALA A 168 2.81 -11.60 -17.80
CA ALA A 168 1.49 -12.18 -17.62
C ALA A 168 0.42 -11.30 -18.30
N PRO A 169 -0.33 -11.80 -19.29
CA PRO A 169 -1.41 -11.05 -19.90
C PRO A 169 -2.47 -10.60 -18.90
N LEU A 170 -2.99 -9.38 -19.08
CA LEU A 170 -3.93 -8.79 -18.13
C LEU A 170 -5.33 -9.41 -18.16
N ASP A 171 -5.71 -10.02 -19.29
CA ASP A 171 -7.04 -10.59 -19.57
C ASP A 171 -7.08 -12.12 -19.51
N ALA A 172 -5.96 -12.76 -19.15
CA ALA A 172 -5.88 -14.23 -19.10
C ALA A 172 -6.78 -14.80 -17.99
N THR A 173 -7.43 -15.91 -18.30
CA THR A 173 -8.24 -16.69 -17.34
C THR A 173 -7.44 -17.80 -16.66
N SER A 174 -6.25 -18.13 -17.20
CA SER A 174 -5.28 -19.08 -16.65
C SER A 174 -3.88 -18.58 -17.00
N TYR A 175 -2.90 -19.00 -16.22
CA TYR A 175 -1.48 -18.66 -16.39
C TYR A 175 -0.60 -19.90 -16.48
N ASP A 176 -1.08 -20.98 -17.04
CA ASP A 176 -0.37 -22.28 -17.07
C ASP A 176 0.99 -22.17 -17.80
N GLU A 177 1.07 -21.40 -18.89
CA GLU A 177 2.34 -21.14 -19.60
C GLU A 177 3.33 -20.35 -18.73
N GLN A 178 2.88 -19.25 -18.10
CA GLN A 178 3.71 -18.41 -17.24
C GLN A 178 4.14 -19.19 -15.99
N ALA A 179 3.28 -20.05 -15.46
CA ALA A 179 3.59 -20.91 -14.33
C ALA A 179 4.65 -21.96 -14.68
N ALA A 180 4.56 -22.59 -15.85
CA ALA A 180 5.57 -23.53 -16.34
C ALA A 180 6.93 -22.83 -16.53
N GLN A 181 6.94 -21.66 -17.17
CA GLN A 181 8.16 -20.86 -17.33
C GLN A 181 8.77 -20.45 -15.98
N ALA A 182 7.92 -20.04 -15.02
CA ALA A 182 8.38 -19.62 -13.70
C ALA A 182 9.01 -20.79 -12.92
N LEU A 183 8.40 -21.97 -12.99
CA LEU A 183 8.90 -23.19 -12.36
C LEU A 183 10.28 -23.58 -12.94
N GLU A 184 10.37 -23.70 -14.26
CA GLU A 184 11.61 -24.06 -14.95
C GLU A 184 12.74 -23.08 -14.64
N ARG A 185 12.48 -21.78 -14.78
CA ARG A 185 13.52 -20.74 -14.66
C ARG A 185 13.91 -20.44 -13.21
N SER A 186 13.06 -20.77 -12.24
CA SER A 186 13.41 -20.65 -10.81
C SER A 186 14.50 -21.64 -10.39
N GLY A 187 14.60 -22.78 -11.06
CA GLY A 187 15.61 -23.81 -10.80
C GLY A 187 15.62 -24.27 -9.33
N GLY A 188 14.45 -24.49 -8.74
CA GLY A 188 14.29 -24.83 -7.31
C GLY A 188 14.47 -23.65 -6.34
N GLY A 189 14.56 -22.42 -6.85
CA GLY A 189 14.63 -21.19 -6.05
C GLY A 189 13.26 -20.65 -5.63
N CYS A 190 12.97 -19.41 -6.00
CA CYS A 190 11.72 -18.75 -5.62
C CYS A 190 10.94 -18.25 -6.85
N VAL A 191 9.63 -18.33 -6.77
CA VAL A 191 8.70 -17.70 -7.72
C VAL A 191 7.96 -16.59 -7.00
N THR A 192 8.00 -15.39 -7.54
CA THR A 192 7.24 -14.24 -7.06
C THR A 192 6.26 -13.78 -8.13
N ALA A 193 4.98 -13.63 -7.77
CA ALA A 193 3.96 -13.10 -8.64
C ALA A 193 3.40 -11.79 -8.05
N VAL A 194 3.42 -10.72 -8.86
CA VAL A 194 2.94 -9.39 -8.48
C VAL A 194 1.87 -8.96 -9.49
N LEU A 195 0.71 -9.60 -9.41
CA LEU A 195 -0.39 -9.47 -10.37
C LEU A 195 -1.66 -8.84 -9.74
N GLY A 196 -1.53 -8.27 -8.54
CA GLY A 196 -2.69 -7.75 -7.81
C GLY A 196 -3.73 -8.85 -7.55
N ALA A 197 -4.99 -8.59 -7.86
CA ALA A 197 -6.08 -9.55 -7.69
C ALA A 197 -5.90 -10.86 -8.48
N ARG A 198 -5.10 -10.85 -9.56
CA ARG A 198 -4.85 -12.04 -10.39
C ARG A 198 -3.74 -12.94 -9.89
N THR A 199 -3.09 -12.55 -8.80
CA THR A 199 -2.04 -13.37 -8.16
C THR A 199 -2.59 -14.74 -7.71
N GLU A 200 -3.83 -14.79 -7.26
CA GLU A 200 -4.52 -16.04 -6.92
C GLU A 200 -4.62 -16.97 -8.13
N THR A 201 -5.10 -16.46 -9.27
CA THR A 201 -5.23 -17.23 -10.52
C THR A 201 -3.88 -17.77 -11.00
N PHE A 202 -2.82 -16.99 -10.87
CA PHE A 202 -1.47 -17.44 -11.21
C PHE A 202 -1.02 -18.61 -10.31
N PHE A 203 -1.16 -18.46 -8.99
CA PHE A 203 -0.74 -19.53 -8.08
C PHE A 203 -1.63 -20.76 -8.15
N ASP A 204 -2.88 -20.63 -8.60
CA ASP A 204 -3.71 -21.79 -8.94
C ASP A 204 -3.15 -22.57 -10.15
N SER A 205 -2.71 -21.86 -11.18
CA SER A 205 -2.03 -22.48 -12.33
C SER A 205 -0.70 -23.10 -11.92
N PHE A 206 0.10 -22.39 -11.11
CA PHE A 206 1.41 -22.83 -10.64
C PHE A 206 1.34 -24.16 -9.87
N ARG A 207 0.41 -24.27 -8.93
CA ARG A 207 0.25 -25.51 -8.13
C ARG A 207 -0.16 -26.74 -8.93
N ARG A 208 -0.91 -26.57 -10.00
CA ARG A 208 -1.27 -27.70 -10.87
C ARG A 208 -0.06 -28.29 -11.60
N LEU A 209 1.02 -27.52 -11.71
CA LEU A 209 2.23 -27.89 -12.43
C LEU A 209 3.39 -28.26 -11.50
N GLU A 210 3.28 -27.94 -10.20
CA GLU A 210 4.35 -28.23 -9.23
C GLU A 210 4.50 -29.75 -9.06
N PRO A 211 5.68 -30.31 -9.35
CA PRO A 211 5.92 -31.74 -9.19
C PRO A 211 5.87 -32.16 -7.72
N ASP A 212 5.35 -33.35 -7.45
CA ASP A 212 5.39 -33.94 -6.11
C ASP A 212 6.84 -34.03 -5.61
N GLY A 213 7.15 -33.28 -4.55
CA GLY A 213 8.45 -33.34 -3.85
C GLY A 213 9.42 -32.19 -4.16
N GLU A 214 9.20 -31.34 -5.13
CA GLU A 214 9.97 -30.09 -5.32
C GLU A 214 9.22 -28.90 -4.71
N GLN A 215 9.67 -28.44 -3.56
CA GLN A 215 9.10 -27.22 -2.95
C GLN A 215 9.79 -25.97 -3.50
N VAL A 216 9.26 -25.44 -4.59
CA VAL A 216 9.59 -24.07 -5.03
C VAL A 216 8.91 -23.08 -4.08
N ARG A 217 9.69 -22.18 -3.52
CA ARG A 217 9.12 -21.21 -2.58
C ARG A 217 8.35 -20.12 -3.32
N ILE A 218 7.07 -20.00 -3.01
CA ILE A 218 6.22 -18.94 -3.53
C ILE A 218 6.36 -17.67 -2.70
N SER A 219 6.17 -16.52 -3.34
CA SER A 219 6.31 -15.23 -2.69
C SER A 219 5.53 -14.13 -3.43
N SER A 220 5.27 -13.04 -2.75
CA SER A 220 4.63 -11.85 -3.33
C SER A 220 4.84 -10.62 -2.45
N VAL A 221 4.24 -9.52 -2.85
CA VAL A 221 4.16 -8.29 -2.05
C VAL A 221 2.74 -8.06 -1.57
N LEU A 222 2.62 -7.21 -0.56
CA LEU A 222 1.34 -6.71 -0.08
C LEU A 222 0.53 -6.09 -1.24
N GLY A 223 -0.78 -6.27 -1.24
CA GLY A 223 -1.65 -5.89 -2.37
C GLY A 223 -1.88 -7.02 -3.37
N SER A 224 -0.92 -7.95 -3.49
CA SER A 224 -1.08 -9.19 -4.27
C SER A 224 -1.38 -10.40 -3.39
N VAL A 225 -0.75 -10.49 -2.20
CA VAL A 225 -1.10 -11.46 -1.15
C VAL A 225 -1.42 -10.70 0.14
N SER A 226 -2.62 -10.86 0.64
CA SER A 226 -3.14 -10.17 1.82
C SER A 226 -3.80 -11.16 2.78
N GLN A 227 -4.01 -10.77 4.03
CA GLN A 227 -4.70 -11.62 5.00
C GLN A 227 -6.14 -11.98 4.56
N PRO A 228 -6.96 -11.05 4.04
CA PRO A 228 -8.26 -11.40 3.48
C PRO A 228 -8.20 -12.45 2.36
N LEU A 229 -7.19 -12.39 1.48
CA LEU A 229 -6.99 -13.40 0.46
C LEU A 229 -6.68 -14.78 1.08
N ILE A 230 -5.75 -14.85 2.02
CA ILE A 230 -5.39 -16.08 2.72
C ILE A 230 -6.61 -16.69 3.41
N ASN A 231 -7.41 -15.86 4.09
CA ASN A 231 -8.64 -16.31 4.77
C ASN A 231 -9.64 -16.91 3.77
N ARG A 232 -9.86 -16.24 2.63
CA ARG A 232 -10.80 -16.67 1.58
C ARG A 232 -10.37 -17.97 0.90
N THR A 233 -9.07 -18.19 0.77
CA THR A 233 -8.49 -19.37 0.09
C THR A 233 -8.23 -20.55 1.01
N GLY A 234 -8.79 -20.54 2.22
CA GLY A 234 -8.75 -21.71 3.11
C GLY A 234 -7.96 -21.53 4.41
N GLY A 235 -7.46 -20.32 4.71
CA GLY A 235 -6.73 -20.06 5.94
C GLY A 235 -5.48 -20.93 6.07
N ARG A 236 -5.46 -21.85 7.04
CA ARG A 236 -4.35 -22.82 7.24
C ARG A 236 -4.14 -23.78 6.05
N ASN A 237 -5.16 -24.00 5.26
CA ASN A 237 -5.10 -24.81 4.06
C ASN A 237 -4.94 -23.96 2.80
N SER A 238 -4.64 -22.67 2.98
CA SER A 238 -4.42 -21.76 1.88
C SER A 238 -3.21 -22.18 1.05
N PRO A 239 -3.27 -21.99 -0.28
CA PRO A 239 -2.12 -22.21 -1.16
C PRO A 239 -0.93 -21.32 -0.85
N PHE A 240 -1.13 -20.30 -0.03
CA PHE A 240 -0.09 -19.35 0.36
C PHE A 240 0.67 -19.76 1.63
N GLU A 241 0.40 -20.92 2.22
CA GLU A 241 1.15 -21.38 3.40
C GLU A 241 2.65 -21.47 3.09
N GLY A 242 3.50 -20.87 3.93
CA GLY A 242 4.94 -20.76 3.71
C GLY A 242 5.38 -19.64 2.78
N ALA A 243 4.45 -18.94 2.12
CA ALA A 243 4.78 -17.85 1.20
C ALA A 243 5.44 -16.67 1.90
N TYR A 244 6.49 -16.10 1.29
CA TYR A 244 7.07 -14.83 1.73
C TYR A 244 6.26 -13.65 1.19
N VAL A 245 6.00 -12.69 2.07
CA VAL A 245 5.27 -11.46 1.70
C VAL A 245 6.00 -10.26 2.30
N THR A 246 6.31 -9.29 1.45
CA THR A 246 6.83 -7.99 1.91
C THR A 246 5.67 -7.03 2.11
N GLY A 247 5.61 -6.39 3.28
CA GLY A 247 4.57 -5.42 3.65
C GLY A 247 5.14 -4.08 4.08
N TRP A 248 4.27 -3.06 4.21
CA TRP A 248 4.67 -1.76 4.74
C TRP A 248 4.61 -1.68 6.26
N TYR A 249 3.68 -2.41 6.87
CA TYR A 249 3.30 -2.27 8.27
C TYR A 249 3.59 -3.54 9.06
N PRO A 250 3.62 -3.49 10.39
CA PRO A 250 3.65 -4.68 11.23
C PRO A 250 2.48 -5.62 10.88
N ASP A 251 2.69 -6.92 11.09
CA ASP A 251 1.65 -7.92 10.88
C ASP A 251 0.36 -7.58 11.62
N ALA A 252 -0.77 -8.06 11.12
CA ALA A 252 -2.09 -7.66 11.59
C ALA A 252 -2.38 -8.04 13.06
N LYS A 253 -1.65 -9.00 13.65
CA LYS A 253 -1.76 -9.36 15.08
C LYS A 253 -0.89 -8.51 16.00
N ASN A 254 -0.06 -7.64 15.45
CA ASN A 254 0.82 -6.81 16.25
C ASN A 254 0.01 -5.95 17.24
N ALA A 255 0.46 -5.88 18.47
CA ALA A 255 -0.23 -5.12 19.52
C ALA A 255 -0.36 -3.61 19.22
N ARG A 256 0.49 -3.07 18.34
CA ARG A 256 0.40 -1.67 17.90
C ARG A 256 -0.92 -1.34 17.18
N TRP A 257 -1.62 -2.34 16.63
CA TRP A 257 -2.94 -2.15 16.03
C TRP A 257 -4.08 -2.13 17.05
N GLN A 258 -3.81 -2.34 18.35
CA GLN A 258 -4.86 -2.48 19.35
C GLN A 258 -5.79 -1.27 19.39
N GLN A 259 -5.24 -0.05 19.37
CA GLN A 259 -6.05 1.18 19.37
C GLN A 259 -7.00 1.25 18.17
N MET A 260 -6.52 0.88 16.96
CA MET A 260 -7.38 0.84 15.78
C MET A 260 -8.51 -0.18 15.95
N ARG A 261 -8.21 -1.38 16.46
CA ARG A 261 -9.22 -2.41 16.72
C ARG A 261 -10.26 -1.97 17.73
N ASP A 262 -9.84 -1.39 18.84
CA ASP A 262 -10.75 -0.89 19.88
C ASP A 262 -11.68 0.21 19.31
N VAL A 263 -11.15 1.06 18.45
CA VAL A 263 -11.94 2.09 17.76
C VAL A 263 -12.93 1.49 16.77
N ILE A 264 -12.51 0.50 15.99
CA ILE A 264 -13.42 -0.22 15.09
C ILE A 264 -14.53 -0.89 15.88
N GLU A 265 -14.21 -1.62 16.93
CA GLU A 265 -15.18 -2.31 17.78
C GLU A 265 -16.23 -1.35 18.35
N LYS A 266 -15.78 -0.19 18.87
CA LYS A 266 -16.67 0.77 19.54
C LYS A 266 -17.44 1.67 18.57
N TYR A 267 -16.83 2.10 17.46
CA TYR A 267 -17.35 3.20 16.63
C TYR A 267 -17.74 2.80 15.21
N ALA A 268 -17.47 1.57 14.78
CA ALA A 268 -17.91 1.09 13.47
C ALA A 268 -19.38 0.64 13.47
N PHE A 269 -19.99 0.43 14.65
CA PHE A 269 -21.39 -0.01 14.81
C PHE A 269 -21.71 -1.29 14.03
N GLY A 270 -20.76 -2.25 13.98
CA GLY A 270 -20.94 -3.50 13.27
C GLY A 270 -20.81 -3.40 11.74
N ASP A 271 -20.23 -2.31 11.23
CA ASP A 271 -19.97 -2.17 9.79
C ASP A 271 -18.97 -3.24 9.31
N ASN A 272 -19.48 -4.28 8.65
CA ASN A 272 -18.70 -5.42 8.16
C ASN A 272 -17.81 -5.12 6.95
N ARG A 273 -17.85 -3.91 6.41
CA ARG A 273 -16.92 -3.47 5.36
C ARG A 273 -15.51 -3.20 5.90
N ILE A 274 -15.37 -3.00 7.21
CA ILE A 274 -14.10 -2.69 7.85
C ILE A 274 -13.44 -3.98 8.33
N ASP A 275 -12.48 -4.47 7.56
CA ASP A 275 -11.59 -5.55 7.99
C ASP A 275 -10.30 -4.91 8.58
N PRO A 276 -10.02 -5.08 9.89
CA PRO A 276 -8.82 -4.51 10.51
C PRO A 276 -7.51 -5.13 10.00
N ASP A 277 -7.59 -6.28 9.35
CA ASP A 277 -6.45 -6.96 8.75
C ASP A 277 -6.20 -6.52 7.29
N ASP A 278 -7.10 -5.69 6.72
CA ASP A 278 -6.94 -5.10 5.39
C ASP A 278 -6.00 -3.89 5.44
N THR A 279 -4.98 -3.91 4.60
CA THR A 279 -3.98 -2.84 4.53
C THR A 279 -4.50 -1.52 3.98
N THR A 280 -5.60 -1.51 3.23
CA THR A 280 -6.25 -0.27 2.81
C THR A 280 -6.89 0.42 4.00
N VAL A 281 -7.55 -0.33 4.88
CA VAL A 281 -8.10 0.12 6.16
C VAL A 281 -6.98 0.62 7.08
N GLN A 282 -5.89 -0.13 7.19
CA GLN A 282 -4.71 0.21 7.97
C GLN A 282 -4.05 1.50 7.48
N THR A 283 -3.90 1.67 6.17
CA THR A 283 -3.36 2.91 5.58
C THR A 283 -4.26 4.10 5.86
N THR A 284 -5.58 3.94 5.76
CA THR A 284 -6.54 4.99 6.09
C THR A 284 -6.42 5.43 7.55
N TRP A 285 -6.31 4.48 8.49
CA TRP A 285 -6.06 4.79 9.91
C TRP A 285 -4.79 5.64 10.12
N ILE A 286 -3.68 5.22 9.49
CA ILE A 286 -2.40 5.93 9.58
C ILE A 286 -2.50 7.33 8.96
N ALA A 287 -3.16 7.46 7.80
CA ALA A 287 -3.35 8.74 7.14
C ALA A 287 -4.13 9.75 7.99
N TYR A 288 -5.21 9.30 8.64
CA TYR A 288 -5.97 10.13 9.57
C TYR A 288 -5.20 10.46 10.85
N THR A 289 -4.30 9.58 11.29
CA THR A 289 -3.37 9.87 12.38
C THR A 289 -2.39 10.98 11.98
N ALA A 290 -1.89 10.96 10.73
CA ALA A 290 -1.04 12.02 10.20
C ALA A 290 -1.80 13.34 10.07
N LEU A 291 -3.03 13.31 9.55
CA LEU A 291 -3.90 14.49 9.53
C LEU A 291 -4.10 15.08 10.94
N ARG A 292 -4.43 14.23 11.92
CA ARG A 292 -4.65 14.67 13.31
C ARG A 292 -3.42 15.37 13.87
N ALA A 293 -2.23 14.85 13.62
CA ALA A 293 -0.98 15.48 14.04
C ALA A 293 -0.77 16.84 13.35
N ALA A 294 -1.03 16.93 12.06
CA ALA A 294 -0.93 18.20 11.32
C ALA A 294 -1.92 19.25 11.82
N VAL A 295 -3.19 18.88 12.04
CA VAL A 295 -4.22 19.80 12.53
C VAL A 295 -3.88 20.30 13.95
N ARG A 296 -3.38 19.43 14.83
CA ARG A 296 -2.90 19.84 16.16
C ARG A 296 -1.74 20.83 16.09
N ALA A 297 -0.79 20.60 15.19
CA ALA A 297 0.35 21.49 15.04
C ALA A 297 -0.02 22.86 14.43
N ILE A 298 -1.16 23.00 13.74
CA ILE A 298 -1.71 24.28 13.29
C ILE A 298 -2.17 25.14 14.48
N GLY A 299 -2.55 24.53 15.61
CA GLY A 299 -3.00 25.23 16.82
C GLY A 299 -4.35 25.92 16.61
N ASP A 300 -4.53 27.13 17.17
CA ASP A 300 -5.82 27.83 17.18
C ASP A 300 -6.21 28.47 15.84
N GLU A 301 -5.35 28.41 14.84
CA GLU A 301 -5.62 28.99 13.53
C GLU A 301 -6.61 28.15 12.70
N ASN A 302 -7.27 28.78 11.73
CA ASN A 302 -8.18 28.09 10.82
C ASN A 302 -7.46 27.00 10.02
N VAL A 303 -8.01 25.79 9.97
CA VAL A 303 -7.49 24.68 9.19
C VAL A 303 -7.86 24.91 7.72
N THR A 304 -6.88 25.31 6.92
CA THR A 304 -7.00 25.54 5.47
C THR A 304 -6.04 24.62 4.72
N PRO A 305 -6.25 24.34 3.42
CA PRO A 305 -5.31 23.54 2.63
C PRO A 305 -3.88 24.08 2.71
N GLY A 306 -3.69 25.39 2.53
CA GLY A 306 -2.36 26.01 2.58
C GLY A 306 -1.65 25.87 3.93
N ARG A 307 -2.40 25.94 5.05
CA ARG A 307 -1.82 25.70 6.36
C ARG A 307 -1.46 24.24 6.61
N VAL A 308 -2.28 23.31 6.16
CA VAL A 308 -1.95 21.87 6.21
C VAL A 308 -0.66 21.62 5.43
N VAL A 309 -0.53 22.15 4.21
CA VAL A 309 0.69 22.07 3.39
C VAL A 309 1.90 22.69 4.11
N ALA A 310 1.76 23.90 4.65
CA ALA A 310 2.84 24.57 5.37
C ALA A 310 3.30 23.78 6.59
N THR A 311 2.36 23.21 7.35
CA THR A 311 2.66 22.42 8.56
C THR A 311 3.38 21.12 8.23
N LEU A 312 2.92 20.39 7.20
CA LEU A 312 3.55 19.14 6.78
C LEU A 312 4.96 19.39 6.21
N ASN A 313 5.12 20.39 5.36
CA ASN A 313 6.43 20.79 4.81
C ASN A 313 7.35 21.40 5.87
N GLY A 314 6.80 22.02 6.91
CA GLY A 314 7.52 22.58 8.05
C GLY A 314 8.16 21.52 8.94
N GLY A 315 7.74 20.27 8.83
CA GLY A 315 8.36 19.13 9.49
C GLY A 315 7.70 18.73 10.79
N VAL A 316 6.38 18.87 10.87
CA VAL A 316 5.62 18.21 11.93
C VAL A 316 6.00 16.73 12.00
N GLU A 317 6.25 16.26 13.20
CA GLU A 317 6.56 14.86 13.48
C GLU A 317 5.26 14.08 13.69
N VAL A 318 5.07 13.04 12.87
CA VAL A 318 3.92 12.16 13.00
C VAL A 318 4.36 10.84 13.61
N ASP A 319 3.99 10.65 14.87
CA ASP A 319 4.08 9.36 15.54
C ASP A 319 2.80 8.57 15.29
N THR A 320 2.95 7.40 14.68
CA THR A 320 1.86 6.47 14.37
C THR A 320 1.73 5.34 15.39
N GLY A 321 2.34 5.47 16.58
CA GLY A 321 2.41 4.39 17.55
C GLY A 321 3.30 3.22 17.11
N GLY A 322 4.26 3.49 16.22
CA GLY A 322 5.17 2.49 15.67
C GLY A 322 4.57 1.64 14.56
N LEU A 323 3.42 2.01 14.02
CA LEU A 323 2.85 1.39 12.80
C LEU A 323 3.68 1.75 11.55
N THR A 324 4.31 2.91 11.57
CA THR A 324 5.38 3.35 10.66
C THR A 324 6.54 3.89 11.50
N PRO A 325 7.72 4.12 10.92
CA PRO A 325 8.66 5.08 11.51
C PRO A 325 8.01 6.45 11.67
N THR A 326 8.59 7.32 12.49
CA THR A 326 8.16 8.73 12.58
C THR A 326 8.20 9.36 11.19
N LEU A 327 7.07 9.91 10.72
CA LEU A 327 6.96 10.51 9.41
C LEU A 327 7.22 12.03 9.48
N ARG A 328 7.94 12.55 8.47
CA ARG A 328 8.21 13.97 8.26
C ARG A 328 8.38 14.20 6.77
N TRP A 329 7.86 15.31 6.24
CA TRP A 329 7.88 15.57 4.80
C TRP A 329 8.68 16.84 4.42
N ARG A 330 9.69 17.22 5.25
CA ARG A 330 10.62 18.29 4.85
C ARG A 330 11.46 17.82 3.66
N PHE A 331 11.90 18.76 2.84
CA PHE A 331 12.74 18.45 1.68
C PHE A 331 13.92 17.52 2.02
N LYS A 332 14.57 17.73 3.16
CA LYS A 332 15.70 16.89 3.61
C LYS A 332 15.32 15.49 4.10
N ASP A 333 14.03 15.23 4.34
CA ASP A 333 13.54 13.93 4.78
C ASP A 333 13.09 13.06 3.58
N LEU A 334 13.03 13.66 2.38
CA LEU A 334 12.66 12.98 1.15
C LEU A 334 13.80 12.07 0.67
N VAL A 335 13.45 10.93 0.14
CA VAL A 335 14.44 10.03 -0.50
C VAL A 335 14.85 10.62 -1.84
N GLY A 336 16.17 10.70 -2.08
CA GLY A 336 16.71 11.26 -3.32
C GLY A 336 16.54 10.32 -4.51
N THR A 337 15.29 10.16 -4.96
CA THR A 337 14.96 9.41 -6.18
C THR A 337 14.19 10.29 -7.15
N LEU A 338 14.56 10.23 -8.44
CA LEU A 338 13.90 11.02 -9.48
C LEU A 338 12.47 10.51 -9.75
N SER A 339 12.27 9.20 -9.68
CA SER A 339 10.98 8.59 -10.03
C SER A 339 9.93 8.71 -8.91
N TYR A 340 10.37 8.82 -7.65
CA TYR A 340 9.49 8.81 -6.47
C TYR A 340 9.92 9.85 -5.43
N PRO A 341 10.01 11.14 -5.82
CA PRO A 341 10.63 12.19 -5.00
C PRO A 341 9.91 12.50 -3.69
N ARG A 342 8.69 11.99 -3.49
CA ARG A 342 7.89 12.25 -2.28
C ARG A 342 7.99 11.16 -1.22
N ILE A 343 8.73 10.07 -1.46
CA ILE A 343 8.91 9.02 -0.46
C ILE A 343 9.70 9.56 0.74
N VAL A 344 9.15 9.38 1.93
CA VAL A 344 9.79 9.65 3.24
C VAL A 344 9.94 8.39 4.07
N ASN A 345 9.17 7.34 3.75
CA ASN A 345 9.20 6.07 4.46
C ASN A 345 9.69 4.96 3.53
N THR A 346 10.96 4.61 3.68
CA THR A 346 11.61 3.52 2.93
C THR A 346 11.59 2.19 3.67
N LYS A 347 10.84 2.11 4.76
CA LYS A 347 10.87 0.93 5.62
C LYS A 347 9.73 -0.02 5.28
N VAL A 348 10.10 -1.30 5.21
CA VAL A 348 9.19 -2.42 4.94
C VAL A 348 9.29 -3.46 6.04
N THR A 349 8.34 -4.39 6.07
CA THR A 349 8.35 -5.56 6.96
C THR A 349 8.46 -6.83 6.14
N PHE A 350 9.23 -7.79 6.64
CA PHE A 350 9.33 -9.12 6.07
C PHE A 350 8.37 -10.05 6.82
N GLN A 351 7.44 -10.60 6.08
CA GLN A 351 6.39 -11.47 6.58
C GLN A 351 6.44 -12.83 5.90
N VAL A 352 5.82 -13.80 6.52
CA VAL A 352 5.63 -15.16 6.00
C VAL A 352 4.25 -15.64 6.41
N VAL A 353 3.60 -16.39 5.55
CA VAL A 353 2.33 -17.05 5.89
C VAL A 353 2.63 -18.27 6.74
N ARG A 354 2.09 -18.31 7.95
CA ARG A 354 2.17 -19.46 8.87
C ARG A 354 0.83 -19.68 9.53
N GLU A 355 0.37 -20.92 9.50
CA GLU A 355 -0.92 -21.31 10.05
C GLU A 355 -2.08 -20.44 9.52
N GLY A 356 -2.05 -20.11 8.23
CA GLY A 356 -3.04 -19.28 7.57
C GLY A 356 -2.97 -17.80 7.95
N ARG A 357 -1.83 -17.32 8.47
CA ARG A 357 -1.66 -15.93 8.90
C ARG A 357 -0.37 -15.33 8.39
N LEU A 358 -0.47 -14.06 7.97
CA LEU A 358 0.71 -13.22 7.78
C LEU A 358 1.33 -12.93 9.15
N THR A 359 2.55 -13.41 9.34
CA THR A 359 3.32 -13.25 10.58
C THR A 359 4.68 -12.67 10.26
N ALA A 360 5.29 -11.97 11.23
CA ALA A 360 6.63 -11.43 11.03
C ALA A 360 7.65 -12.56 10.82
N GLN A 361 8.32 -12.58 9.67
CA GLN A 361 9.49 -13.39 9.43
C GLN A 361 10.68 -12.84 10.21
N ARG A 362 10.76 -11.50 10.30
CA ARG A 362 11.77 -10.74 11.03
C ARG A 362 11.09 -9.66 11.86
N LYS A 363 11.53 -9.46 13.10
CA LYS A 363 11.00 -8.37 13.94
C LYS A 363 11.46 -7.00 13.43
N GLY A 364 10.52 -6.05 13.45
CA GLY A 364 10.77 -4.65 13.11
C GLY A 364 10.82 -4.38 11.61
N PHE A 365 11.27 -3.17 11.29
CA PHE A 365 11.35 -2.68 9.93
C PHE A 365 12.72 -2.96 9.30
N VAL A 366 12.73 -3.10 7.98
CA VAL A 366 13.94 -3.16 7.15
C VAL A 366 13.98 -1.92 6.28
N ASP A 367 15.07 -1.18 6.33
CA ASP A 367 15.29 0.00 5.49
C ASP A 367 15.76 -0.43 4.09
N VAL A 368 15.15 0.12 3.06
CA VAL A 368 15.48 -0.16 1.66
C VAL A 368 15.87 1.10 0.89
N ALA A 369 16.19 2.18 1.58
CA ALA A 369 16.56 3.46 0.97
C ALA A 369 17.66 3.34 -0.08
N ASP A 370 18.71 2.57 0.21
CA ASP A 370 19.83 2.33 -0.70
C ASP A 370 19.48 1.54 -1.96
N ALA A 371 18.37 0.80 -1.94
CA ALA A 371 17.83 0.11 -3.11
C ALA A 371 16.90 0.99 -3.96
N LEU A 372 16.48 2.14 -3.42
CA LEU A 372 15.58 3.10 -4.08
C LEU A 372 16.31 4.31 -4.64
N THR A 373 17.51 4.65 -4.13
CA THR A 373 18.26 5.80 -4.60
C THR A 373 18.87 5.53 -5.97
N ASP A 374 18.80 6.51 -6.85
CA ASP A 374 19.37 6.47 -8.21
C ASP A 374 20.92 6.67 -8.21
N ALA A 375 21.56 6.70 -7.05
CA ALA A 375 23.01 6.88 -6.96
C ALA A 375 23.72 5.65 -7.55
N PRO A 376 24.72 5.84 -8.44
CA PRO A 376 25.52 4.73 -8.92
C PRO A 376 26.19 4.04 -7.73
N ARG A 377 26.00 2.73 -7.63
CA ARG A 377 26.70 1.92 -6.61
C ARG A 377 28.15 1.84 -7.04
N SER A 378 29.03 2.46 -6.25
CA SER A 378 30.50 2.36 -6.38
C SER A 378 31.01 0.94 -6.14
#